data_97ea16d45a8514399b315446e85462c6
#
_entry.id   97ea16d45a8514399b315446e85462c6
#
_cell.length_a   1.000
_cell.length_b   1.000
_cell.length_c   1.000
_cell.angle_alpha   90.00
_cell.angle_beta   90.00
_cell.angle_gamma   90.00
#
_symmetry.space_group_name_H-M   'P 1'
#
loop_
_entity.id
_entity.type
_entity.pdbx_description
1 polymer ?
#
loop_
_entity_poly.entity_id
_entity_poly.type
_entity_poly.pdbx_seq_one_letter_code
_entity_poly.pdbx_strand_id
1 'polypeptide(L)'
;MSGWPERFGFKLGHSLRRIFRRSIVMLGLSAAVPSPAIAADWDPATASSNFGVFALSDAQLAERKIAVTPIGELELPTGEIIACDPLITTDDWPALARKVKPGHYPVTLLEAQGRVAAAFLRFRPGVPARWELAVLPGQDVSTLNGDEIFGYPVDAGLGSFMDKAAMALMSAAQDKLKPEQNYYDDVLAAEFAPNQDRFVMHHPAAGNPVNIAMFWSGWGDGFYPSFWGLDAAGEPVVLMTDFGVLENADGREDDQAK
;
A
#
# COMPACT_ATOMS: atom_id res chain seq x y z
N MET A 1 -27.51 -14.17 6.38
CA MET A 1 -27.35 -13.51 7.68
C MET A 1 -26.06 -14.03 8.26
N SER A 2 -24.97 -13.51 7.78
CA SER A 2 -23.63 -13.83 8.25
C SER A 2 -23.02 -12.50 8.69
N GLY A 3 -22.91 -12.34 10.00
CA GLY A 3 -22.33 -11.16 10.59
C GLY A 3 -20.82 -11.14 10.32
N TRP A 4 -20.34 -10.07 9.80
CA TRP A 4 -18.97 -9.62 10.05
C TRP A 4 -18.76 -9.68 11.56
N PRO A 5 -17.61 -10.15 12.03
CA PRO A 5 -17.39 -10.16 13.47
C PRO A 5 -17.48 -8.72 13.98
N GLU A 6 -18.48 -8.43 14.82
CA GLU A 6 -18.68 -7.16 15.55
C GLU A 6 -17.51 -6.81 16.48
N ARG A 7 -16.32 -7.32 16.20
CA ARG A 7 -15.12 -7.14 17.05
C ARG A 7 -14.37 -5.85 16.82
N PHE A 8 -14.73 -5.06 15.80
CA PHE A 8 -14.08 -3.79 15.54
C PHE A 8 -15.06 -2.62 15.62
N GLY A 9 -15.72 -2.50 16.77
CA GLY A 9 -16.36 -1.26 17.18
C GLY A 9 -15.26 -0.24 17.50
N PHE A 10 -14.58 0.28 16.51
CA PHE A 10 -13.68 1.41 16.68
C PHE A 10 -14.52 2.66 16.85
N LYS A 11 -14.55 3.18 18.09
CA LYS A 11 -14.84 4.60 18.26
C LYS A 11 -13.76 5.34 17.49
N LEU A 12 -14.16 6.04 16.44
CA LEU A 12 -13.33 6.97 15.68
C LEU A 12 -12.66 7.95 16.66
N GLY A 13 -11.45 7.64 17.09
CA GLY A 13 -10.61 8.58 17.82
C GLY A 13 -10.23 9.75 16.93
N HIS A 14 -9.95 10.91 17.51
CA HIS A 14 -9.65 12.15 16.78
C HIS A 14 -8.43 12.08 15.83
N SER A 15 -7.61 11.02 15.92
CA SER A 15 -6.51 10.74 15.00
C SER A 15 -6.99 10.53 13.55
N LEU A 16 -8.12 9.86 13.33
CA LEU A 16 -8.72 9.71 12.00
C LEU A 16 -9.14 11.06 11.38
N ARG A 17 -9.39 12.10 12.19
CA ARG A 17 -9.74 13.41 11.63
C ARG A 17 -8.57 14.09 10.90
N ARG A 18 -7.31 13.74 11.19
CA ARG A 18 -6.16 14.24 10.43
C ARG A 18 -6.01 13.52 9.08
N ILE A 19 -6.28 12.23 9.04
CA ILE A 19 -6.23 11.45 7.79
C ILE A 19 -7.38 11.86 6.85
N PHE A 20 -8.59 12.08 7.39
CA PHE A 20 -9.76 12.50 6.60
C PHE A 20 -9.73 13.96 6.10
N ARG A 21 -8.79 14.80 6.56
CA ARG A 21 -8.62 16.16 6.03
C ARG A 21 -7.77 16.21 4.76
N ARG A 22 -7.10 15.09 4.40
CA ARG A 22 -6.36 15.01 3.15
C ARG A 22 -7.37 14.91 2.00
N SER A 23 -7.49 15.99 1.24
CA SER A 23 -8.42 16.04 0.11
C SER A 23 -8.04 14.99 -0.93
N ILE A 24 -8.98 14.13 -1.29
CA ILE A 24 -8.80 13.15 -2.37
C ILE A 24 -8.87 13.91 -3.68
N VAL A 25 -7.76 14.04 -4.38
CA VAL A 25 -7.75 14.58 -5.74
C VAL A 25 -7.85 13.43 -6.72
N MET A 26 -9.07 13.13 -7.13
CA MET A 26 -9.35 12.32 -8.31
C MET A 26 -9.51 13.26 -9.49
N LEU A 27 -8.44 13.56 -10.22
CA LEU A 27 -8.50 14.37 -11.44
C LEU A 27 -8.67 13.47 -12.66
N GLY A 28 -9.76 13.72 -13.37
CA GLY A 28 -10.05 13.10 -14.64
C GLY A 28 -9.00 13.43 -15.71
N LEU A 29 -8.77 12.45 -16.58
CA LEU A 29 -7.87 12.50 -17.71
C LEU A 29 -8.19 13.69 -18.63
N SER A 30 -7.30 14.67 -18.68
CA SER A 30 -7.21 15.62 -19.77
C SER A 30 -5.80 15.57 -20.36
N ALA A 31 -5.69 15.17 -21.62
CA ALA A 31 -4.40 15.08 -22.31
C ALA A 31 -3.90 16.49 -22.63
N ALA A 32 -3.02 17.03 -21.80
CA ALA A 32 -2.22 18.20 -22.11
C ALA A 32 -0.74 17.83 -22.11
N VAL A 33 -0.03 18.17 -23.18
CA VAL A 33 1.42 18.01 -23.29
C VAL A 33 2.10 18.94 -22.27
N PRO A 34 2.93 18.44 -21.34
CA PRO A 34 3.52 19.31 -20.33
C PRO A 34 4.67 20.12 -20.91
N SER A 35 4.60 21.46 -20.77
CA SER A 35 5.79 22.30 -20.69
C SER A 35 6.59 21.96 -19.44
N PRO A 36 7.94 22.10 -19.43
CA PRO A 36 8.71 21.86 -18.22
C PRO A 36 8.39 22.96 -17.19
N ALA A 37 7.40 22.72 -16.36
CA ALA A 37 7.17 23.52 -15.18
C ALA A 37 8.25 23.15 -14.16
N ILE A 38 8.89 24.15 -13.58
CA ILE A 38 9.70 24.01 -12.36
C ILE A 38 8.76 23.37 -11.34
N ALA A 39 9.05 22.12 -10.97
CA ALA A 39 8.26 21.39 -10.00
C ALA A 39 8.18 22.24 -8.73
N ALA A 40 6.99 22.56 -8.26
CA ALA A 40 6.82 23.04 -6.91
C ALA A 40 7.44 21.99 -5.99
N ASP A 41 8.19 22.43 -4.97
CA ASP A 41 8.93 21.57 -4.04
C ASP A 41 7.95 20.78 -3.14
N TRP A 42 7.16 19.87 -3.74
CA TRP A 42 6.39 18.91 -2.94
C TRP A 42 7.39 17.95 -2.31
N ASP A 43 7.49 18.01 -0.98
CA ASP A 43 8.41 17.16 -0.22
C ASP A 43 7.67 15.89 0.24
N PRO A 44 8.11 14.67 -0.15
CA PRO A 44 7.58 13.43 0.39
C PRO A 44 7.53 13.38 1.92
N ALA A 45 8.47 14.04 2.60
CA ALA A 45 8.52 14.12 4.06
C ALA A 45 7.31 14.85 4.69
N THR A 46 6.54 15.60 3.91
CA THR A 46 5.27 16.18 4.37
C THR A 46 4.15 15.15 4.43
N ALA A 47 4.27 14.07 3.66
CA ALA A 47 3.27 13.00 3.57
C ALA A 47 3.60 11.79 4.43
N SER A 48 4.87 11.54 4.71
CA SER A 48 5.34 10.47 5.61
C SER A 48 6.63 10.90 6.30
N SER A 49 6.70 10.66 7.60
CA SER A 49 7.96 10.77 8.39
C SER A 49 8.71 9.45 8.49
N ASN A 50 8.21 8.37 7.87
CA ASN A 50 8.63 7.00 8.14
C ASN A 50 9.78 6.50 7.26
N PHE A 51 10.29 7.32 6.32
CA PHE A 51 11.37 6.91 5.42
C PHE A 51 12.65 6.48 6.14
N GLY A 52 12.93 7.08 7.30
CA GLY A 52 14.08 6.75 8.13
C GLY A 52 14.09 5.31 8.65
N VAL A 53 12.92 4.65 8.74
CA VAL A 53 12.80 3.27 9.20
C VAL A 53 13.58 2.30 8.30
N PHE A 54 13.70 2.64 7.03
CA PHE A 54 14.41 1.82 6.04
C PHE A 54 15.92 1.72 6.26
N ALA A 55 16.49 2.66 7.00
CA ALA A 55 17.91 2.71 7.34
C ALA A 55 18.22 2.10 8.72
N LEU A 56 17.19 1.68 9.49
CA LEU A 56 17.38 1.11 10.81
C LEU A 56 17.90 -0.33 10.73
N SER A 57 18.79 -0.68 11.65
CA SER A 57 19.18 -2.06 11.88
C SER A 57 18.07 -2.84 12.60
N ASP A 58 18.12 -4.17 12.52
CA ASP A 58 17.15 -5.04 13.22
C ASP A 58 17.10 -4.75 14.73
N ALA A 59 18.25 -4.44 15.36
CA ALA A 59 18.31 -4.07 16.76
C ALA A 59 17.55 -2.76 17.05
N GLN A 60 17.69 -1.76 16.19
CA GLN A 60 16.99 -0.48 16.33
C GLN A 60 15.48 -0.62 16.05
N LEU A 61 15.10 -1.49 15.12
CA LEU A 61 13.70 -1.82 14.88
C LEU A 61 13.09 -2.52 16.08
N ALA A 62 13.79 -3.51 16.66
CA ALA A 62 13.34 -4.22 17.84
C ALA A 62 13.20 -3.30 19.07
N GLU A 63 14.14 -2.37 19.28
CA GLU A 63 14.07 -1.35 20.34
C GLU A 63 12.81 -0.49 20.22
N ARG A 64 12.44 -0.15 18.97
CA ARG A 64 11.22 0.61 18.65
C ARG A 64 9.96 -0.23 18.61
N LYS A 65 10.05 -1.52 18.94
CA LYS A 65 8.94 -2.51 18.87
C LYS A 65 8.32 -2.61 17.46
N ILE A 66 9.17 -2.49 16.46
CA ILE A 66 8.80 -2.70 15.05
C ILE A 66 9.26 -4.10 14.67
N ALA A 67 8.31 -4.97 14.32
CA ALA A 67 8.61 -6.28 13.78
C ALA A 67 8.75 -6.21 12.26
N VAL A 68 9.64 -7.04 11.71
CA VAL A 68 9.86 -7.19 10.27
C VAL A 68 9.40 -8.57 9.86
N THR A 69 8.40 -8.66 8.99
CA THR A 69 7.78 -9.90 8.57
C THR A 69 7.93 -10.08 7.06
N PRO A 70 8.89 -10.89 6.57
CA PRO A 70 8.91 -11.31 5.18
C PRO A 70 7.67 -12.15 4.88
N ILE A 71 6.93 -11.81 3.81
CA ILE A 71 5.70 -12.52 3.48
C ILE A 71 5.78 -13.38 2.21
N GLY A 72 6.84 -13.21 1.42
CA GLY A 72 7.09 -13.98 0.19
C GLY A 72 7.65 -13.12 -0.92
N GLU A 73 7.63 -13.66 -2.13
CA GLU A 73 8.07 -12.98 -3.34
C GLU A 73 6.88 -12.70 -4.26
N LEU A 74 6.78 -11.49 -4.76
CA LEU A 74 5.78 -11.07 -5.73
C LEU A 74 6.31 -11.31 -7.14
N GLU A 75 5.54 -12.03 -7.95
CA GLU A 75 5.78 -12.24 -9.38
C GLU A 75 5.33 -11.02 -10.18
N LEU A 76 6.25 -10.38 -10.88
CA LEU A 76 5.97 -9.22 -11.75
C LEU A 76 6.33 -9.52 -13.22
N PRO A 77 5.52 -10.28 -13.96
CA PRO A 77 5.84 -10.65 -15.35
C PRO A 77 5.85 -9.46 -16.31
N THR A 78 5.13 -8.38 -16.02
CA THR A 78 5.11 -7.18 -16.86
C THR A 78 5.93 -6.04 -16.30
N GLY A 79 6.23 -6.06 -15.01
CA GLY A 79 6.85 -4.97 -14.28
C GLY A 79 5.93 -3.76 -14.07
N GLU A 80 4.64 -3.88 -14.41
CA GLU A 80 3.60 -2.87 -14.18
C GLU A 80 2.92 -3.15 -12.84
N ILE A 81 3.21 -2.32 -11.84
CA ILE A 81 2.75 -2.54 -10.47
C ILE A 81 1.46 -1.80 -10.22
N ILE A 82 0.50 -2.50 -9.62
CA ILE A 82 -0.70 -1.92 -9.02
C ILE A 82 -0.56 -1.98 -7.51
N ALA A 83 -0.79 -0.84 -6.84
CA ALA A 83 -0.99 -0.74 -5.40
C ALA A 83 -2.44 -0.28 -5.17
N CYS A 84 -3.23 -1.09 -4.46
CA CYS A 84 -4.66 -0.85 -4.28
C CYS A 84 -5.24 -1.68 -3.13
N ASP A 85 -6.50 -1.40 -2.77
CA ASP A 85 -7.34 -2.38 -2.08
C ASP A 85 -7.91 -3.36 -3.12
N PRO A 86 -7.50 -4.63 -3.08
CA PRO A 86 -7.80 -5.57 -4.17
C PRO A 86 -9.27 -6.02 -4.22
N LEU A 87 -10.06 -5.73 -3.18
CA LEU A 87 -11.47 -6.14 -3.10
C LEU A 87 -12.44 -5.07 -3.60
N ILE A 88 -12.00 -3.82 -3.69
CA ILE A 88 -12.85 -2.71 -4.18
C ILE A 88 -12.37 -2.16 -5.52
N THR A 89 -11.21 -2.58 -5.97
CA THR A 89 -10.59 -2.07 -7.20
C THR A 89 -11.09 -2.87 -8.41
N THR A 90 -11.42 -2.16 -9.47
CA THR A 90 -11.87 -2.73 -10.75
C THR A 90 -10.70 -3.03 -11.68
N ASP A 91 -10.91 -3.87 -12.70
CA ASP A 91 -9.88 -4.33 -13.62
C ASP A 91 -9.30 -3.23 -14.54
N ASP A 92 -9.94 -2.08 -14.62
CA ASP A 92 -9.47 -0.88 -15.31
C ASP A 92 -8.57 0.03 -14.45
N TRP A 93 -8.32 -0.31 -13.18
CA TRP A 93 -7.42 0.46 -12.33
C TRP A 93 -6.02 0.51 -12.91
N PRO A 94 -5.45 1.70 -13.08
CA PRO A 94 -4.15 1.85 -13.74
C PRO A 94 -3.00 1.37 -12.85
N ALA A 95 -1.98 0.81 -13.49
CA ALA A 95 -0.70 0.59 -12.82
C ALA A 95 0.00 1.92 -12.53
N LEU A 96 0.90 1.92 -11.55
CA LEU A 96 1.77 3.05 -11.26
C LEU A 96 2.54 3.49 -12.51
N ALA A 97 2.77 4.79 -12.66
CA ALA A 97 3.41 5.37 -13.83
C ALA A 97 4.83 4.84 -14.08
N ARG A 98 5.56 4.50 -13.01
CA ARG A 98 6.90 3.91 -13.10
C ARG A 98 6.81 2.39 -13.17
N LYS A 99 7.45 1.80 -14.20
CA LYS A 99 7.64 0.37 -14.33
C LYS A 99 8.98 -0.08 -13.75
N VAL A 100 9.06 -1.36 -13.40
CA VAL A 100 10.28 -2.03 -13.00
C VAL A 100 10.64 -3.14 -13.99
N LYS A 101 11.80 -3.75 -13.85
CA LYS A 101 12.13 -4.95 -14.63
C LYS A 101 11.18 -6.10 -14.23
N PRO A 102 10.71 -6.90 -15.19
CA PRO A 102 10.04 -8.16 -14.85
C PRO A 102 10.93 -9.05 -13.96
N GLY A 103 10.32 -9.73 -12.99
CA GLY A 103 11.05 -10.58 -12.05
C GLY A 103 10.26 -10.92 -10.79
N HIS A 104 10.94 -11.53 -9.83
CA HIS A 104 10.43 -11.88 -8.51
C HIS A 104 11.04 -10.94 -7.49
N TYR A 105 10.20 -10.38 -6.63
CA TYR A 105 10.64 -9.35 -5.69
C TYR A 105 10.10 -9.61 -4.29
N PRO A 106 10.97 -9.64 -3.26
CA PRO A 106 10.54 -9.89 -1.90
C PRO A 106 9.62 -8.78 -1.39
N VAL A 107 8.56 -9.21 -0.72
CA VAL A 107 7.63 -8.35 0.02
C VAL A 107 7.86 -8.54 1.51
N THR A 108 7.95 -7.41 2.21
CA THR A 108 8.16 -7.38 3.66
C THR A 108 7.18 -6.40 4.29
N LEU A 109 6.59 -6.79 5.40
CA LEU A 109 5.76 -5.92 6.22
C LEU A 109 6.55 -5.41 7.42
N LEU A 110 6.31 -4.17 7.79
CA LEU A 110 6.63 -3.66 9.11
C LEU A 110 5.37 -3.67 9.96
N GLU A 111 5.49 -4.21 11.15
CA GLU A 111 4.37 -4.29 12.09
C GLU A 111 4.71 -3.54 13.37
N ALA A 112 3.81 -2.67 13.78
CA ALA A 112 3.90 -1.93 15.03
C ALA A 112 2.51 -1.78 15.64
N GLN A 113 2.40 -1.66 16.96
CA GLN A 113 1.14 -1.48 17.67
C GLN A 113 0.08 -2.56 17.33
N GLY A 114 0.52 -3.78 16.99
CA GLY A 114 -0.35 -4.88 16.57
C GLY A 114 -0.97 -4.70 15.16
N ARG A 115 -0.44 -3.82 14.33
CA ARG A 115 -0.92 -3.48 12.99
C ARG A 115 0.19 -3.60 11.96
N VAL A 116 -0.17 -3.78 10.70
CA VAL A 116 0.75 -3.56 9.58
C VAL A 116 0.96 -2.06 9.45
N ALA A 117 2.18 -1.61 9.66
CA ALA A 117 2.53 -0.20 9.65
C ALA A 117 2.98 0.29 8.28
N ALA A 118 3.68 -0.56 7.54
CA ALA A 118 4.09 -0.31 6.16
C ALA A 118 4.30 -1.64 5.43
N ALA A 119 4.19 -1.59 4.11
CA ALA A 119 4.54 -2.71 3.23
C ALA A 119 5.63 -2.28 2.25
N PHE A 120 6.64 -3.14 2.06
CA PHE A 120 7.76 -2.93 1.17
C PHE A 120 7.82 -3.99 0.08
N LEU A 121 7.94 -3.55 -1.15
CA LEU A 121 8.32 -4.36 -2.31
C LEU A 121 9.72 -3.96 -2.72
N ARG A 122 10.70 -4.82 -2.51
CA ARG A 122 12.13 -4.50 -2.68
C ARG A 122 12.66 -4.98 -4.02
N PHE A 123 13.27 -4.08 -4.81
CA PHE A 123 13.81 -4.38 -6.14
C PHE A 123 15.29 -4.71 -6.14
N ARG A 124 16.05 -4.16 -5.17
CA ARG A 124 17.48 -4.41 -5.02
C ARG A 124 17.94 -4.11 -3.58
N PRO A 125 19.12 -4.63 -3.17
CA PRO A 125 19.75 -4.24 -1.91
C PRO A 125 20.08 -2.74 -1.89
N GLY A 126 20.19 -2.17 -0.69
CA GLY A 126 20.62 -0.80 -0.46
C GLY A 126 19.59 0.04 0.25
N VAL A 127 19.99 1.27 0.60
CA VAL A 127 19.13 2.29 1.22
C VAL A 127 18.82 3.34 0.15
N PRO A 128 17.57 3.77 0.02
CA PRO A 128 17.21 4.85 -0.89
C PRO A 128 17.98 6.13 -0.60
N ALA A 129 18.44 6.80 -1.66
CA ALA A 129 19.06 8.11 -1.57
C ALA A 129 18.01 9.24 -1.52
N ARG A 130 16.83 8.99 -2.10
CA ARG A 130 15.69 9.89 -2.09
C ARG A 130 14.37 9.14 -2.21
N TRP A 131 13.28 9.83 -1.89
CA TRP A 131 11.92 9.29 -1.99
C TRP A 131 11.09 10.18 -2.91
N GLU A 132 10.20 9.54 -3.66
CA GLU A 132 9.23 10.20 -4.55
C GLU A 132 7.86 9.56 -4.33
N LEU A 133 6.79 10.36 -4.44
CA LEU A 133 5.42 9.82 -4.39
C LEU A 133 5.19 8.90 -5.60
N ALA A 134 4.65 7.72 -5.36
CA ALA A 134 4.26 6.80 -6.42
C ALA A 134 2.90 7.26 -6.99
N VAL A 135 2.93 7.72 -8.23
CA VAL A 135 1.78 8.32 -8.91
C VAL A 135 1.24 7.42 -10.00
N LEU A 136 -0.03 7.59 -10.33
CA LEU A 136 -0.67 7.00 -11.50
C LEU A 136 -0.35 7.83 -12.76
N PRO A 137 -0.48 7.25 -13.97
CA PRO A 137 -0.30 8.00 -15.21
C PRO A 137 -1.19 9.25 -15.25
N GLY A 138 -0.59 10.40 -15.55
CA GLY A 138 -1.29 11.69 -15.63
C GLY A 138 -1.44 12.44 -14.31
N GLN A 139 -1.07 11.87 -13.17
CA GLN A 139 -0.98 12.62 -11.92
C GLN A 139 0.32 13.43 -11.89
N ASP A 140 0.22 14.68 -11.42
CA ASP A 140 1.34 15.62 -11.29
C ASP A 140 1.42 16.12 -9.84
N VAL A 141 2.49 15.74 -9.13
CA VAL A 141 2.70 16.13 -7.73
C VAL A 141 2.78 17.65 -7.54
N SER A 142 3.14 18.41 -8.59
CA SER A 142 3.18 19.87 -8.51
C SER A 142 1.80 20.52 -8.37
N THR A 143 0.73 19.75 -8.58
CA THR A 143 -0.66 20.20 -8.39
C THR A 143 -1.15 20.04 -6.97
N LEU A 144 -0.43 19.31 -6.12
CA LEU A 144 -0.79 19.07 -4.73
C LEU A 144 -0.58 20.32 -3.89
N ASN A 145 -1.53 20.64 -3.03
CA ASN A 145 -1.50 21.78 -2.14
C ASN A 145 -1.71 21.37 -0.68
N GLY A 146 -0.92 21.95 0.21
CA GLY A 146 -1.07 21.71 1.65
C GLY A 146 -0.89 20.24 2.02
N ASP A 147 -1.93 19.62 2.53
CA ASP A 147 -1.97 18.22 2.98
C ASP A 147 -2.58 17.25 1.95
N GLU A 148 -2.76 17.69 0.71
CA GLU A 148 -3.21 16.81 -0.38
C GLU A 148 -2.14 15.78 -0.71
N ILE A 149 -2.60 14.58 -1.13
CA ILE A 149 -1.71 13.48 -1.50
C ILE A 149 -2.36 12.59 -2.55
N PHE A 150 -1.56 12.00 -3.44
CA PHE A 150 -1.97 10.88 -4.26
C PHE A 150 -1.74 9.56 -3.52
N GLY A 151 -2.62 8.59 -3.74
CA GLY A 151 -2.58 7.27 -3.14
C GLY A 151 -3.76 6.44 -3.64
N TYR A 152 -4.14 5.42 -2.89
CA TYR A 152 -5.29 4.60 -3.20
C TYR A 152 -6.28 4.53 -2.03
N PRO A 153 -7.60 4.45 -2.33
CA PRO A 153 -8.62 4.25 -1.30
C PRO A 153 -8.58 2.82 -0.77
N VAL A 154 -8.93 2.67 0.49
CA VAL A 154 -9.16 1.39 1.17
C VAL A 154 -10.53 1.43 1.82
N ASP A 155 -11.37 0.42 1.53
CA ASP A 155 -12.73 0.26 2.09
C ASP A 155 -12.99 -1.20 2.53
N ALA A 156 -12.13 -2.13 2.13
CA ALA A 156 -12.16 -3.52 2.61
C ALA A 156 -11.05 -3.82 3.64
N GLY A 157 -10.34 -2.80 4.12
CA GLY A 157 -9.30 -2.94 5.13
C GLY A 157 -8.01 -3.58 4.63
N LEU A 158 -7.82 -3.71 3.30
CA LEU A 158 -6.67 -4.35 2.70
C LEU A 158 -5.86 -3.37 1.84
N GLY A 159 -4.54 -3.54 1.88
CA GLY A 159 -3.63 -3.05 0.86
C GLY A 159 -3.07 -4.22 0.05
N SER A 160 -2.56 -3.94 -1.12
CA SER A 160 -1.89 -4.96 -1.93
C SER A 160 -0.81 -4.39 -2.83
N PHE A 161 0.10 -5.28 -3.23
CA PHE A 161 0.95 -5.13 -4.41
C PHE A 161 0.67 -6.27 -5.36
N MET A 162 0.51 -5.96 -6.65
CA MET A 162 0.34 -6.97 -7.70
C MET A 162 0.90 -6.48 -9.02
N ASP A 163 1.20 -7.41 -9.91
CA ASP A 163 1.40 -7.10 -11.33
C ASP A 163 0.06 -6.83 -12.00
N LYS A 164 0.05 -5.97 -13.02
CA LYS A 164 -1.16 -5.71 -13.82
C LYS A 164 -1.80 -6.99 -14.37
N ALA A 165 -0.98 -8.01 -14.68
CA ALA A 165 -1.48 -9.30 -15.13
C ALA A 165 -2.32 -10.03 -14.06
N ALA A 166 -2.06 -9.79 -12.77
CA ALA A 166 -2.81 -10.41 -11.68
C ALA A 166 -4.25 -9.87 -11.58
N MET A 167 -4.46 -8.61 -11.92
CA MET A 167 -5.77 -7.98 -11.86
C MET A 167 -6.81 -8.72 -12.71
N ALA A 168 -6.49 -9.02 -13.96
CA ALA A 168 -7.39 -9.78 -14.84
C ALA A 168 -7.66 -11.20 -14.34
N LEU A 169 -6.65 -11.85 -13.73
CA LEU A 169 -6.81 -13.17 -13.14
C LEU A 169 -7.74 -13.13 -11.91
N MET A 170 -7.60 -12.11 -11.09
CA MET A 170 -8.46 -11.92 -9.92
C MET A 170 -9.90 -11.62 -10.33
N SER A 171 -10.13 -10.72 -11.28
CA SER A 171 -11.45 -10.43 -11.84
C SER A 171 -12.10 -11.72 -12.37
N ALA A 172 -11.38 -12.50 -13.17
CA ALA A 172 -11.86 -13.77 -13.67
C ALA A 172 -12.12 -14.84 -12.58
N ALA A 173 -11.46 -14.74 -11.44
CA ALA A 173 -11.73 -15.61 -10.28
C ALA A 173 -12.99 -15.15 -9.53
N GLN A 174 -13.19 -13.84 -9.37
CA GLN A 174 -14.40 -13.26 -8.79
C GLN A 174 -15.64 -13.57 -9.61
N ASP A 175 -15.57 -13.48 -10.94
CA ASP A 175 -16.67 -13.78 -11.88
C ASP A 175 -17.18 -15.23 -11.79
N LYS A 176 -16.39 -16.14 -11.23
CA LYS A 176 -16.78 -17.55 -11.02
C LYS A 176 -17.58 -17.78 -9.75
N LEU A 177 -17.64 -16.79 -8.87
CA LEU A 177 -18.40 -16.90 -7.63
C LEU A 177 -19.90 -16.91 -7.91
N LYS A 178 -20.64 -17.65 -7.09
CA LYS A 178 -22.09 -17.61 -7.12
C LYS A 178 -22.60 -16.32 -6.46
N PRO A 179 -23.85 -15.90 -6.77
CA PRO A 179 -24.40 -14.65 -6.24
C PRO A 179 -24.41 -14.53 -4.70
N GLU A 180 -24.46 -15.65 -3.99
CA GLU A 180 -24.45 -15.72 -2.52
C GLU A 180 -23.05 -15.74 -1.91
N GLN A 181 -22.00 -15.80 -2.73
CA GLN A 181 -20.59 -15.87 -2.31
C GLN A 181 -19.93 -14.52 -2.44
N ASN A 182 -18.90 -14.27 -1.60
CA ASN A 182 -17.99 -13.16 -1.77
C ASN A 182 -16.54 -13.63 -1.71
N TYR A 183 -15.67 -12.88 -2.35
CA TYR A 183 -14.29 -13.31 -2.56
C TYR A 183 -13.51 -13.39 -1.25
N TYR A 184 -13.80 -12.51 -0.28
CA TYR A 184 -13.10 -12.55 1.00
C TYR A 184 -13.51 -13.78 1.81
N ASP A 185 -14.80 -13.96 2.10
CA ASP A 185 -15.27 -15.02 2.99
C ASP A 185 -15.07 -16.43 2.41
N ASP A 186 -15.29 -16.58 1.08
CA ASP A 186 -15.30 -17.88 0.44
C ASP A 186 -13.93 -18.32 -0.11
N VAL A 187 -12.97 -17.36 -0.27
CA VAL A 187 -11.65 -17.65 -0.82
C VAL A 187 -10.54 -17.17 0.11
N LEU A 188 -10.47 -15.88 0.39
CA LEU A 188 -9.31 -15.29 1.05
C LEU A 188 -9.22 -15.60 2.54
N ALA A 189 -10.34 -15.67 3.26
CA ALA A 189 -10.35 -15.84 4.72
C ALA A 189 -9.57 -17.10 5.16
N ALA A 190 -9.72 -18.20 4.43
CA ALA A 190 -8.98 -19.43 4.72
C ALA A 190 -7.47 -19.30 4.44
N GLU A 191 -7.08 -18.46 3.47
CA GLU A 191 -5.68 -18.20 3.14
C GLU A 191 -5.01 -17.22 4.09
N PHE A 192 -5.77 -16.25 4.63
CA PHE A 192 -5.31 -15.30 5.64
C PHE A 192 -5.12 -15.94 7.03
N ALA A 193 -5.99 -16.88 7.42
CA ALA A 193 -6.04 -17.47 8.76
C ALA A 193 -4.69 -17.99 9.29
N PRO A 194 -3.83 -18.70 8.51
CA PRO A 194 -2.52 -19.14 8.98
C PRO A 194 -1.57 -18.00 9.41
N ASN A 195 -1.79 -16.80 8.89
CA ASN A 195 -0.98 -15.62 9.13
C ASN A 195 -1.65 -14.63 10.10
N GLN A 196 -2.45 -15.13 11.04
CA GLN A 196 -3.20 -14.32 12.01
C GLN A 196 -4.08 -13.25 11.33
N ASP A 197 -4.62 -13.60 10.16
CA ASP A 197 -5.44 -12.76 9.28
C ASP A 197 -4.74 -11.49 8.75
N ARG A 198 -3.41 -11.38 8.84
CA ARG A 198 -2.71 -10.13 8.52
C ARG A 198 -2.25 -10.01 7.08
N PHE A 199 -1.91 -11.12 6.44
CA PHE A 199 -1.42 -11.13 5.06
C PHE A 199 -1.61 -12.46 4.37
N VAL A 200 -1.53 -12.44 3.05
CA VAL A 200 -1.49 -13.63 2.19
C VAL A 200 -0.73 -13.31 0.89
N MET A 201 -0.03 -14.32 0.36
CA MET A 201 0.46 -14.33 -1.03
C MET A 201 -0.56 -15.12 -1.85
N HIS A 202 -1.58 -14.44 -2.35
CA HIS A 202 -2.72 -15.04 -3.01
C HIS A 202 -2.43 -15.37 -4.48
N HIS A 203 -2.82 -16.56 -4.93
CA HIS A 203 -2.74 -16.97 -6.33
C HIS A 203 -4.15 -17.05 -6.92
N PRO A 204 -4.61 -16.04 -7.68
CA PRO A 204 -6.00 -15.99 -8.19
C PRO A 204 -6.32 -17.05 -9.23
N ALA A 205 -5.31 -17.70 -9.82
CA ALA A 205 -5.49 -18.77 -10.81
C ALA A 205 -4.58 -19.96 -10.50
N ALA A 206 -5.20 -21.12 -10.29
CA ALA A 206 -4.46 -22.35 -10.02
C ALA A 206 -3.47 -22.70 -11.13
N GLY A 207 -2.23 -23.00 -10.75
CA GLY A 207 -1.15 -23.35 -11.68
C GLY A 207 -0.54 -22.16 -12.43
N ASN A 208 -0.99 -20.94 -12.18
CA ASN A 208 -0.37 -19.72 -12.67
C ASN A 208 0.60 -19.17 -11.60
N PRO A 209 1.86 -18.81 -11.92
CA PRO A 209 2.80 -18.29 -10.95
C PRO A 209 2.45 -16.89 -10.45
N VAL A 210 1.67 -16.13 -11.21
CA VAL A 210 1.27 -14.76 -10.85
C VAL A 210 0.49 -14.76 -9.55
N ASN A 211 0.91 -13.90 -8.63
CA ASN A 211 0.34 -13.78 -7.30
C ASN A 211 0.06 -12.31 -6.93
N ILE A 212 -0.59 -12.14 -5.79
CA ILE A 212 -0.94 -10.85 -5.20
C ILE A 212 -0.48 -10.88 -3.74
N ALA A 213 0.36 -9.96 -3.36
CA ALA A 213 0.67 -9.71 -1.96
C ALA A 213 -0.45 -8.87 -1.35
N MET A 214 -1.28 -9.46 -0.50
CA MET A 214 -2.37 -8.78 0.21
C MET A 214 -2.03 -8.69 1.70
N PHE A 215 -2.32 -7.56 2.31
CA PHE A 215 -2.02 -7.31 3.71
C PHE A 215 -2.99 -6.30 4.32
N TRP A 216 -3.17 -6.34 5.62
CA TRP A 216 -3.99 -5.36 6.32
C TRP A 216 -3.43 -3.95 6.16
N SER A 217 -4.31 -2.97 6.07
CA SER A 217 -4.02 -1.56 5.81
C SER A 217 -3.85 -0.73 7.09
N GLY A 218 -3.21 -1.26 8.10
CA GLY A 218 -2.90 -0.52 9.32
C GLY A 218 -4.13 -0.09 10.11
N TRP A 219 -4.67 1.09 9.83
CA TRP A 219 -5.86 1.62 10.51
C TRP A 219 -7.18 1.16 9.88
N GLY A 220 -7.17 0.37 8.82
CA GLY A 220 -8.35 -0.08 8.08
C GLY A 220 -8.69 0.86 6.94
N ASP A 221 -9.96 1.23 6.84
CA ASP A 221 -10.46 2.11 5.78
C ASP A 221 -9.74 3.46 5.80
N GLY A 222 -9.48 4.00 4.62
CA GLY A 222 -8.73 5.23 4.50
C GLY A 222 -8.21 5.52 3.10
N PHE A 223 -7.21 6.39 3.02
CA PHE A 223 -6.51 6.72 1.79
C PHE A 223 -5.00 6.72 2.05
N TYR A 224 -4.27 5.83 1.38
CA TYR A 224 -2.89 5.56 1.70
C TYR A 224 -1.96 5.83 0.53
N PRO A 225 -0.85 6.56 0.77
CA PRO A 225 0.16 6.84 -0.23
C PRO A 225 1.12 5.67 -0.40
N SER A 226 1.67 5.57 -1.60
CA SER A 226 2.85 4.75 -1.86
C SER A 226 4.01 5.63 -2.32
N PHE A 227 5.23 5.19 -2.06
CA PHE A 227 6.45 5.95 -2.33
C PHE A 227 7.50 5.08 -3.00
N TRP A 228 8.18 5.64 -3.99
CA TRP A 228 9.39 5.08 -4.56
C TRP A 228 10.61 5.52 -3.76
N GLY A 229 11.32 4.58 -3.18
CA GLY A 229 12.68 4.80 -2.69
C GLY A 229 13.68 4.56 -3.82
N LEU A 230 14.43 5.59 -4.20
CA LEU A 230 15.33 5.59 -5.34
C LEU A 230 16.80 5.70 -4.90
N ASP A 231 17.69 5.09 -5.66
CA ASP A 231 19.13 5.29 -5.49
C ASP A 231 19.60 6.64 -6.07
N ALA A 232 20.89 6.90 -5.99
CA ALA A 232 21.50 8.14 -6.48
C ALA A 232 21.38 8.30 -8.02
N ALA A 233 21.20 7.19 -8.76
CA ALA A 233 20.99 7.21 -10.20
C ALA A 233 19.50 7.37 -10.58
N GLY A 234 18.59 7.39 -9.59
CA GLY A 234 17.15 7.49 -9.81
C GLY A 234 16.46 6.16 -10.09
N GLU A 235 17.15 5.06 -9.85
CA GLU A 235 16.61 3.74 -10.08
C GLU A 235 15.88 3.19 -8.84
N PRO A 236 14.75 2.48 -8.98
CA PRO A 236 13.99 1.96 -7.84
C PRO A 236 14.80 0.98 -6.99
N VAL A 237 14.85 1.23 -5.68
CA VAL A 237 15.35 0.32 -4.65
C VAL A 237 14.16 -0.41 -4.01
N VAL A 238 13.08 0.33 -3.76
CA VAL A 238 11.90 -0.16 -3.05
C VAL A 238 10.66 0.64 -3.45
N LEU A 239 9.50 -0.02 -3.41
CA LEU A 239 8.19 0.64 -3.32
C LEU A 239 7.67 0.42 -1.89
N MET A 240 7.22 1.48 -1.23
CA MET A 240 6.64 1.44 0.10
C MET A 240 5.22 1.96 0.07
N THR A 241 4.26 1.24 0.66
CA THR A 241 3.00 1.83 1.12
C THR A 241 3.09 2.11 2.61
N ASP A 242 2.78 3.33 3.01
CA ASP A 242 2.77 3.76 4.40
C ASP A 242 1.34 3.89 4.92
N PHE A 243 1.04 3.19 6.02
CA PHE A 243 -0.27 3.21 6.67
C PHE A 243 -0.36 4.20 7.84
N GLY A 244 0.67 5.03 8.06
CA GLY A 244 0.68 6.07 9.08
C GLY A 244 0.67 5.55 10.53
N VAL A 245 1.00 4.27 10.74
CA VAL A 245 1.02 3.66 12.08
C VAL A 245 2.27 4.07 12.85
N LEU A 246 3.41 4.21 12.16
CA LEU A 246 4.69 4.53 12.79
C LEU A 246 4.78 5.97 13.29
N GLU A 247 4.03 6.91 12.70
CA GLU A 247 3.97 8.31 13.14
C GLU A 247 3.53 8.43 14.60
N ASN A 248 2.79 7.44 15.10
CA ASN A 248 2.34 7.37 16.49
C ASN A 248 3.23 6.44 17.35
N ALA A 249 4.20 5.75 16.75
CA ALA A 249 5.08 4.81 17.47
C ALA A 249 6.17 5.53 18.30
N ASP A 250 6.43 6.81 18.04
CA ASP A 250 7.41 7.63 18.78
C ASP A 250 6.91 8.10 20.15
N GLY A 251 5.78 7.56 20.66
CA GLY A 251 5.29 7.85 22.01
C GLY A 251 4.76 9.27 22.19
N ARG A 252 4.39 9.95 21.13
CA ARG A 252 3.52 11.12 21.24
C ARG A 252 2.15 10.61 21.68
N GLU A 253 1.95 10.55 23.00
CA GLU A 253 0.63 10.36 23.58
C GLU A 253 -0.31 11.35 22.86
N ASP A 254 -1.40 10.82 22.33
CA ASP A 254 -2.52 11.66 21.94
C ASP A 254 -2.89 12.50 23.17
N ASP A 255 -2.59 13.77 23.13
CA ASP A 255 -2.92 14.77 24.17
C ASP A 255 -4.45 15.01 24.21
N GLN A 256 -5.24 13.97 23.98
CA GLN A 256 -6.71 13.97 23.88
C GLN A 256 -7.39 12.82 24.62
N ALA A 257 -6.79 12.37 25.73
CA ALA A 257 -7.53 11.66 26.75
C ALA A 257 -7.83 12.64 27.91
N LYS A 258 -8.68 13.61 27.64
CA LYS A 258 -9.43 14.38 28.68
C LYS A 258 -10.82 14.71 28.18
#